data_b91cedca1e22d68f035e66db5f512f28
#
_entry.id   b91cedca1e22d68f035e66db5f512f28
#
_cell.length_a   1.000
_cell.length_b   1.000
_cell.length_c   1.000
_cell.angle_alpha   90.00
_cell.angle_beta   90.00
_cell.angle_gamma   90.00
#
_symmetry.space_group_name_H-M   'P 1'
#
loop_
_entity.id
_entity.type
_entity.pdbx_description
1 polymer ?
#
loop_
_entity_poly.entity_id
_entity_poly.type
_entity_poly.pdbx_seq_one_letter_code
_entity_poly.pdbx_strand_id
1 'polypeptide(L)'
;MPEYDIALELAKLHILRGADFIRQLKMLTQLNIFKPVDNETDIYAAEGSHRDDMPLLLDAARKAVEHGNRVYILPNPRGIRTADFIFENKGVFKMYDLKTIQGKASVMNRLLESVGQTNHVLLNMATDYNARLLASDLRSYFEINRNAVEVVIFKGNKVVTVKKGFAASSSFNRQFRKLYEK
;
A
#
# COMPACT_ATOMS: atom_id res chain seq x y z
N MET A 1 -20.75 6.16 25.17
CA MET A 1 -20.36 6.15 23.76
C MET A 1 -20.22 4.73 23.30
N PRO A 2 -20.90 4.32 22.24
CA PRO A 2 -20.63 3.01 21.71
C PRO A 2 -19.18 2.97 21.25
N GLU A 3 -18.45 2.00 21.73
CA GLU A 3 -17.13 1.70 21.16
C GLU A 3 -17.34 1.32 19.70
N TYR A 4 -16.65 2.04 18.80
CA TYR A 4 -16.63 1.62 17.41
C TYR A 4 -15.99 0.25 17.32
N ASP A 5 -16.69 -0.70 16.77
CA ASP A 5 -16.09 -1.97 16.42
C ASP A 5 -15.22 -1.75 15.18
N ILE A 6 -13.93 -1.49 15.42
CA ILE A 6 -12.97 -1.19 14.35
C ILE A 6 -12.88 -2.33 13.35
N ALA A 7 -13.03 -3.56 13.80
CA ALA A 7 -13.00 -4.73 12.89
C ALA A 7 -14.17 -4.66 11.90
N LEU A 8 -15.36 -4.30 12.37
CA LEU A 8 -16.54 -4.12 11.51
C LEU A 8 -16.35 -2.97 10.53
N GLU A 9 -15.80 -1.85 10.99
CA GLU A 9 -15.54 -0.69 10.12
C GLU A 9 -14.51 -1.00 9.05
N LEU A 10 -13.47 -1.76 9.37
CA LEU A 10 -12.48 -2.21 8.39
C LEU A 10 -13.09 -3.23 7.39
N ALA A 11 -13.96 -4.13 7.86
CA ALA A 11 -14.62 -5.10 7.01
C ALA A 11 -15.49 -4.44 5.92
N LYS A 12 -16.08 -3.29 6.21
CA LYS A 12 -16.87 -2.52 5.24
C LYS A 12 -16.07 -2.14 4.00
N LEU A 13 -14.75 -1.99 4.11
CA LEU A 13 -13.89 -1.62 2.99
C LEU A 13 -13.86 -2.69 1.89
N HIS A 14 -14.20 -3.94 2.20
CA HIS A 14 -14.27 -5.02 1.21
C HIS A 14 -15.52 -4.96 0.33
N ILE A 15 -16.58 -4.29 0.79
CA ILE A 15 -17.86 -4.24 0.08
C ILE A 15 -18.20 -2.86 -0.47
N LEU A 16 -17.62 -1.79 0.07
CA LEU A 16 -17.87 -0.44 -0.40
C LEU A 16 -17.10 -0.15 -1.69
N ARG A 17 -17.67 0.71 -2.53
CA ARG A 17 -17.14 1.08 -3.85
C ARG A 17 -17.22 2.59 -4.06
N GLY A 18 -16.32 3.11 -4.92
CA GLY A 18 -16.39 4.49 -5.38
C GLY A 18 -16.37 5.51 -4.24
N ALA A 19 -17.28 6.48 -4.28
CA ALA A 19 -17.35 7.56 -3.29
C ALA A 19 -17.62 7.05 -1.87
N ASP A 20 -18.37 5.96 -1.72
CA ASP A 20 -18.66 5.38 -0.41
C ASP A 20 -17.40 4.78 0.21
N PHE A 21 -16.57 4.13 -0.60
CA PHE A 21 -15.27 3.61 -0.16
C PHE A 21 -14.36 4.76 0.33
N ILE A 22 -14.26 5.83 -0.43
CA ILE A 22 -13.43 7.00 -0.07
C ILE A 22 -13.95 7.67 1.20
N ARG A 23 -15.26 7.80 1.37
CA ARG A 23 -15.85 8.34 2.60
C ARG A 23 -15.52 7.47 3.81
N GLN A 24 -15.53 6.14 3.64
CA GLN A 24 -15.17 5.21 4.70
C GLN A 24 -13.69 5.36 5.09
N LEU A 25 -12.78 5.49 4.11
CA LEU A 25 -11.36 5.75 4.39
C LEU A 25 -11.19 7.04 5.20
N LYS A 26 -11.83 8.11 4.75
CA LYS A 26 -11.75 9.40 5.42
C LYS A 26 -12.29 9.33 6.84
N MET A 27 -13.43 8.67 7.02
CA MET A 27 -14.04 8.48 8.35
C MET A 27 -13.11 7.73 9.29
N LEU A 28 -12.49 6.64 8.81
CA LEU A 28 -11.55 5.85 9.61
C LEU A 28 -10.40 6.69 10.14
N THR A 29 -9.83 7.58 9.32
CA THR A 29 -8.72 8.43 9.75
C THR A 29 -9.12 9.46 10.80
N GLN A 30 -10.40 9.72 10.97
CA GLN A 30 -10.93 10.66 11.96
C GLN A 30 -11.31 9.99 13.30
N LEU A 31 -11.24 8.66 13.37
CA LEU A 31 -11.48 7.93 14.61
C LEU A 31 -10.38 8.19 15.62
N ASN A 32 -10.75 8.22 16.89
CA ASN A 32 -9.84 8.51 18.01
C ASN A 32 -8.92 7.33 18.37
N ILE A 33 -8.78 6.37 17.48
CA ILE A 33 -7.87 5.22 17.64
C ILE A 33 -6.47 5.49 17.13
N PHE A 34 -6.32 6.46 16.22
CA PHE A 34 -5.02 6.79 15.63
C PHE A 34 -4.30 7.81 16.49
N LYS A 35 -3.07 7.49 16.87
CA LYS A 35 -2.21 8.35 17.66
C LYS A 35 -0.89 8.58 16.93
N PRO A 36 -0.29 9.78 17.06
CA PRO A 36 1.01 10.03 16.47
C PRO A 36 2.05 9.01 16.96
N VAL A 37 2.84 8.49 16.03
CA VAL A 37 3.96 7.61 16.37
C VAL A 37 5.10 8.46 16.91
N ASP A 38 5.67 8.06 18.07
CA ASP A 38 6.76 8.80 18.72
C ASP A 38 7.95 8.97 17.77
N ASN A 39 8.50 10.19 17.78
CA ASN A 39 9.65 10.58 16.96
C ASN A 39 9.43 10.53 15.45
N GLU A 40 8.18 10.46 15.02
CA GLU A 40 7.83 10.48 13.60
C GLU A 40 6.98 11.71 13.27
N THR A 41 7.04 12.15 12.02
CA THR A 41 6.22 13.25 11.50
C THR A 41 5.19 12.71 10.54
N ASP A 42 3.93 13.11 10.70
CA ASP A 42 2.81 12.73 9.83
C ASP A 42 2.56 11.22 9.72
N ILE A 43 2.97 10.45 10.74
CA ILE A 43 2.69 9.03 10.84
C ILE A 43 1.86 8.77 12.10
N TYR A 44 0.71 8.13 11.91
CA TYR A 44 -0.24 7.78 12.95
C TYR A 44 -0.47 6.27 12.93
N ALA A 45 -0.67 5.68 14.09
CA ALA A 45 -0.95 4.25 14.20
C ALA A 45 -2.07 3.98 15.19
N ALA A 46 -2.89 2.97 14.90
CA ALA A 46 -3.85 2.43 15.83
C ALA A 46 -3.14 1.49 16.83
N GLU A 47 -3.61 1.48 18.07
CA GLU A 47 -3.06 0.61 19.10
C GLU A 47 -3.30 -0.88 18.78
N GLY A 48 -2.40 -1.73 19.26
CA GLY A 48 -2.55 -3.18 19.21
C GLY A 48 -2.25 -3.83 17.88
N SER A 49 -1.72 -3.07 16.92
CA SER A 49 -1.37 -3.60 15.61
C SER A 49 0.12 -3.89 15.50
N HIS A 50 0.54 -4.77 14.66
CA HIS A 50 1.87 -4.93 14.05
C HIS A 50 3.11 -4.84 14.98
N ARG A 51 3.25 -5.73 15.96
CA ARG A 51 4.43 -5.72 16.83
C ARG A 51 5.71 -6.12 16.09
N ASP A 52 5.63 -7.18 15.29
CA ASP A 52 6.81 -7.80 14.67
C ASP A 52 7.23 -7.11 13.38
N ASP A 53 6.26 -6.55 12.63
CA ASP A 53 6.50 -5.93 11.34
C ASP A 53 6.52 -4.39 11.38
N MET A 54 6.38 -3.79 12.56
CA MET A 54 6.37 -2.34 12.72
C MET A 54 7.62 -1.66 12.12
N PRO A 55 8.85 -2.18 12.26
CA PRO A 55 10.01 -1.55 11.62
C PRO A 55 9.89 -1.46 10.10
N LEU A 56 9.34 -2.49 9.45
CA LEU A 56 9.10 -2.48 8.00
C LEU A 56 8.01 -1.49 7.61
N LEU A 57 6.95 -1.43 8.40
CA LEU A 57 5.86 -0.46 8.17
C LEU A 57 6.37 0.98 8.31
N LEU A 58 7.16 1.26 9.35
CA LEU A 58 7.72 2.59 9.56
C LEU A 58 8.69 3.00 8.47
N ASP A 59 9.50 2.08 7.96
CA ASP A 59 10.40 2.38 6.84
C ASP A 59 9.61 2.85 5.61
N ALA A 60 8.58 2.11 5.23
CA ALA A 60 7.71 2.49 4.12
C ALA A 60 6.94 3.78 4.40
N ALA A 61 6.43 3.94 5.63
CA ALA A 61 5.69 5.14 6.04
C ALA A 61 6.55 6.40 5.94
N ARG A 62 7.81 6.35 6.37
CA ARG A 62 8.74 7.48 6.25
C ARG A 62 8.97 7.89 4.80
N LYS A 63 9.13 6.93 3.90
CA LYS A 63 9.24 7.18 2.46
C LYS A 63 7.98 7.85 1.92
N ALA A 64 6.81 7.38 2.34
CA ALA A 64 5.54 7.98 1.95
C ALA A 64 5.42 9.44 2.42
N VAL A 65 5.85 9.73 3.64
CA VAL A 65 5.88 11.11 4.17
C VAL A 65 6.81 12.00 3.35
N GLU A 66 7.98 11.50 2.98
CA GLU A 66 8.93 12.24 2.12
C GLU A 66 8.31 12.61 0.76
N HIS A 67 7.35 11.84 0.30
CA HIS A 67 6.61 12.07 -0.95
C HIS A 67 5.28 12.81 -0.74
N GLY A 68 5.10 13.46 0.41
CA GLY A 68 3.97 14.36 0.66
C GLY A 68 2.74 13.71 1.26
N ASN A 69 2.83 12.48 1.75
CA ASN A 69 1.68 11.78 2.34
C ASN A 69 1.64 11.93 3.86
N ARG A 70 0.42 11.95 4.39
CA ARG A 70 0.16 11.62 5.79
C ARG A 70 -0.21 10.14 5.84
N VAL A 71 0.33 9.41 6.81
CA VAL A 71 0.23 7.96 6.87
C VAL A 71 -0.53 7.53 8.12
N TYR A 72 -1.50 6.64 7.91
CA TYR A 72 -2.24 5.98 8.99
C TYR A 72 -1.98 4.49 8.90
N ILE A 73 -1.33 3.93 9.90
CA ILE A 73 -1.08 2.49 10.00
C ILE A 73 -2.32 1.83 10.58
N LEU A 74 -2.96 0.99 9.78
CA LEU A 74 -4.21 0.34 10.14
C LEU A 74 -3.97 -0.77 11.16
N PRO A 75 -4.96 -1.03 12.05
CA PRO A 75 -4.88 -2.18 12.95
C PRO A 75 -4.99 -3.48 12.16
N ASN A 76 -4.50 -4.57 12.75
CA ASN A 76 -4.53 -5.91 12.16
C ASN A 76 -5.40 -6.83 13.04
N PRO A 77 -6.73 -6.70 13.01
CA PRO A 77 -7.61 -7.51 13.84
C PRO A 77 -7.63 -8.97 13.36
N ARG A 78 -7.82 -9.89 14.31
CA ARG A 78 -7.91 -11.31 14.00
C ARG A 78 -9.12 -11.62 13.11
N GLY A 79 -8.92 -12.48 12.12
CA GLY A 79 -9.98 -13.00 11.27
C GLY A 79 -10.41 -12.07 10.15
N ILE A 80 -9.79 -10.89 10.01
CA ILE A 80 -10.07 -9.95 8.94
C ILE A 80 -8.78 -9.64 8.20
N ARG A 81 -8.80 -9.84 6.88
CA ARG A 81 -7.71 -9.40 6.01
C ARG A 81 -7.90 -7.92 5.72
N THR A 82 -6.96 -7.11 6.16
CA THR A 82 -6.97 -5.67 5.92
C THR A 82 -5.69 -5.23 5.24
N ALA A 83 -5.74 -4.06 4.60
CA ALA A 83 -4.54 -3.40 4.13
C ALA A 83 -3.74 -2.85 5.32
N ASP A 84 -2.52 -2.41 5.06
CA ASP A 84 -1.61 -1.91 6.09
C ASP A 84 -1.74 -0.41 6.34
N PHE A 85 -2.02 0.37 5.28
CA PHE A 85 -1.98 1.82 5.33
C PHE A 85 -3.19 2.48 4.71
N ILE A 86 -3.55 3.66 5.26
CA ILE A 86 -4.23 4.71 4.52
C ILE A 86 -3.22 5.84 4.32
N PHE A 87 -3.06 6.31 3.08
CA PHE A 87 -2.29 7.51 2.75
C PHE A 87 -3.25 8.65 2.41
N GLU A 88 -2.97 9.83 2.93
CA GLU A 88 -3.68 11.05 2.57
C GLU A 88 -2.70 12.04 1.98
N ASN A 89 -3.02 12.56 0.80
CA ASN A 89 -2.24 13.58 0.11
C ASN A 89 -3.20 14.62 -0.47
N LYS A 90 -3.15 15.84 0.05
CA LYS A 90 -3.98 16.96 -0.40
C LYS A 90 -5.48 16.60 -0.46
N GLY A 91 -5.97 15.89 0.56
CA GLY A 91 -7.36 15.48 0.64
C GLY A 91 -7.73 14.24 -0.16
N VAL A 92 -6.76 13.61 -0.83
CA VAL A 92 -6.97 12.34 -1.53
C VAL A 92 -6.54 11.18 -0.64
N PHE A 93 -7.45 10.25 -0.40
CA PHE A 93 -7.24 9.08 0.46
C PHE A 93 -7.11 7.84 -0.38
N LYS A 94 -6.06 7.05 -0.12
CA LYS A 94 -5.84 5.74 -0.75
C LYS A 94 -5.42 4.73 0.29
N MET A 95 -5.76 3.47 0.06
CA MET A 95 -5.43 2.36 0.95
C MET A 95 -4.43 1.43 0.26
N TYR A 96 -3.37 1.04 0.98
CA TYR A 96 -2.30 0.21 0.43
C TYR A 96 -1.99 -0.99 1.31
N ASP A 97 -1.72 -2.12 0.66
CA ASP A 97 -1.08 -3.28 1.26
C ASP A 97 0.42 -3.21 1.00
N LEU A 98 1.22 -3.33 2.05
CA LEU A 98 2.67 -3.26 1.94
C LEU A 98 3.27 -4.63 1.68
N LYS A 99 4.13 -4.71 0.68
CA LYS A 99 5.04 -5.84 0.47
C LYS A 99 6.47 -5.31 0.43
N THR A 100 7.26 -5.68 1.42
CA THR A 100 8.69 -5.33 1.47
C THR A 100 9.49 -6.42 0.76
N ILE A 101 10.29 -6.02 -0.21
CA ILE A 101 11.10 -6.93 -1.02
C ILE A 101 12.54 -6.86 -0.53
N GLN A 102 12.96 -7.88 0.21
CA GLN A 102 14.26 -7.91 0.90
C GLN A 102 15.29 -8.86 0.28
N GLY A 103 14.88 -9.69 -0.64
CA GLY A 103 15.77 -10.68 -1.25
C GLY A 103 15.44 -10.95 -2.70
N LYS A 104 15.99 -12.05 -3.22
CA LYS A 104 15.76 -12.49 -4.60
C LYS A 104 14.45 -13.28 -4.78
N ALA A 105 13.62 -13.35 -3.74
CA ALA A 105 12.34 -14.03 -3.81
C ALA A 105 11.44 -13.36 -4.86
N SER A 106 10.60 -14.16 -5.50
CA SER A 106 9.73 -13.70 -6.58
C SER A 106 8.79 -12.58 -6.10
N VAL A 107 8.88 -11.42 -6.75
CA VAL A 107 7.93 -10.32 -6.52
C VAL A 107 6.52 -10.76 -6.89
N MET A 108 6.38 -11.61 -7.91
CA MET A 108 5.06 -12.11 -8.33
C MET A 108 4.32 -12.81 -7.20
N ASN A 109 5.00 -13.68 -6.45
CA ASN A 109 4.38 -14.37 -5.32
C ASN A 109 3.93 -13.38 -4.24
N ARG A 110 4.72 -12.36 -3.96
CA ARG A 110 4.36 -11.32 -3.00
C ARG A 110 3.15 -10.51 -3.46
N LEU A 111 3.08 -10.16 -4.74
CA LEU A 111 1.94 -9.45 -5.32
C LEU A 111 0.65 -10.30 -5.24
N LEU A 112 0.75 -11.61 -5.50
CA LEU A 112 -0.41 -12.50 -5.43
C LEU A 112 -0.96 -12.64 -4.01
N GLU A 113 -0.12 -12.51 -2.98
CA GLU A 113 -0.56 -12.52 -1.58
C GLU A 113 -1.50 -11.35 -1.26
N SER A 114 -1.43 -10.24 -1.99
CA SER A 114 -2.29 -9.07 -1.76
C SER A 114 -3.67 -9.17 -2.40
N VAL A 115 -3.89 -10.15 -3.27
CA VAL A 115 -5.19 -10.34 -3.92
C VAL A 115 -6.27 -10.61 -2.86
N GLY A 116 -7.34 -9.82 -2.90
CA GLY A 116 -8.41 -9.88 -1.91
C GLY A 116 -8.20 -9.00 -0.67
N GLN A 117 -7.03 -8.39 -0.49
CA GLN A 117 -6.80 -7.40 0.58
C GLN A 117 -7.05 -5.98 0.10
N THR A 118 -6.52 -5.64 -1.05
CA THR A 118 -6.70 -4.33 -1.67
C THR A 118 -6.34 -4.42 -3.15
N ASN A 119 -6.81 -3.45 -3.92
CA ASN A 119 -6.45 -3.26 -5.32
C ASN A 119 -5.30 -2.26 -5.50
N HIS A 120 -4.71 -1.78 -4.41
CA HIS A 120 -3.56 -0.88 -4.36
C HIS A 120 -2.45 -1.54 -3.55
N VAL A 121 -1.34 -1.85 -4.20
CA VAL A 121 -0.18 -2.49 -3.56
C VAL A 121 0.98 -1.51 -3.52
N LEU A 122 1.66 -1.49 -2.39
CA LEU A 122 2.91 -0.75 -2.20
C LEU A 122 4.07 -1.74 -2.11
N LEU A 123 4.98 -1.70 -3.07
CA LEU A 123 6.23 -2.44 -3.03
C LEU A 123 7.33 -1.55 -2.46
N ASN A 124 7.87 -1.91 -1.31
CA ASN A 124 9.05 -1.24 -0.77
C ASN A 124 10.28 -2.07 -1.10
N MET A 125 11.09 -1.60 -2.06
CA MET A 125 12.24 -2.32 -2.56
C MET A 125 13.44 -2.09 -1.65
N ALA A 126 13.75 -3.07 -0.82
CA ALA A 126 14.92 -3.06 0.05
C ALA A 126 16.12 -3.79 -0.57
N THR A 127 15.99 -4.25 -1.80
CA THR A 127 17.04 -4.93 -2.58
C THR A 127 17.04 -4.41 -4.01
N ASP A 128 18.16 -4.57 -4.68
CA ASP A 128 18.28 -4.23 -6.11
C ASP A 128 17.74 -5.41 -6.95
N TYR A 129 16.44 -5.33 -7.25
CA TYR A 129 15.72 -6.34 -8.01
C TYR A 129 15.81 -6.02 -9.50
N ASN A 130 15.99 -7.04 -10.35
CA ASN A 130 16.14 -6.87 -11.79
C ASN A 130 14.91 -6.17 -12.39
N ALA A 131 15.15 -5.06 -13.09
CA ALA A 131 14.08 -4.24 -13.66
C ALA A 131 13.22 -4.96 -14.70
N ARG A 132 13.84 -5.80 -15.54
CA ARG A 132 13.10 -6.57 -16.55
C ARG A 132 12.19 -7.60 -15.92
N LEU A 133 12.68 -8.28 -14.89
CA LEU A 133 11.89 -9.28 -14.17
C LEU A 133 10.76 -8.59 -13.42
N LEU A 134 11.02 -7.45 -12.78
CA LEU A 134 10.00 -6.66 -12.10
C LEU A 134 8.90 -6.20 -13.06
N ALA A 135 9.28 -5.70 -14.24
CA ALA A 135 8.31 -5.30 -15.26
C ALA A 135 7.43 -6.49 -15.70
N SER A 136 8.05 -7.64 -15.92
CA SER A 136 7.33 -8.87 -16.28
C SER A 136 6.35 -9.30 -15.18
N ASP A 137 6.79 -9.26 -13.92
CA ASP A 137 5.97 -9.61 -12.77
C ASP A 137 4.77 -8.66 -12.64
N LEU A 138 4.97 -7.36 -12.84
CA LEU A 138 3.91 -6.37 -12.79
C LEU A 138 2.86 -6.59 -13.88
N ARG A 139 3.28 -6.86 -15.10
CA ARG A 139 2.36 -7.17 -16.21
C ARG A 139 1.52 -8.40 -15.89
N SER A 140 2.16 -9.48 -15.44
CA SER A 140 1.47 -10.72 -15.07
C SER A 140 0.47 -10.49 -13.94
N TYR A 141 0.85 -9.70 -12.94
CA TYR A 141 -0.03 -9.37 -11.82
C TYR A 141 -1.31 -8.68 -12.31
N PHE A 142 -1.20 -7.66 -13.16
CA PHE A 142 -2.36 -6.95 -13.69
C PHE A 142 -3.21 -7.81 -14.61
N GLU A 143 -2.60 -8.76 -15.32
CA GLU A 143 -3.34 -9.73 -16.16
C GLU A 143 -4.14 -10.71 -15.30
N ILE A 144 -3.57 -11.18 -14.20
CA ILE A 144 -4.21 -12.15 -13.30
C ILE A 144 -5.24 -11.46 -12.41
N ASN A 145 -4.91 -10.30 -11.84
CA ASN A 145 -5.82 -9.56 -10.97
C ASN A 145 -6.49 -8.41 -11.74
N ARG A 146 -7.64 -8.70 -12.34
CA ARG A 146 -8.37 -7.71 -13.14
C ARG A 146 -8.87 -6.52 -12.33
N ASN A 147 -8.99 -6.66 -11.02
CA ASN A 147 -9.45 -5.59 -10.13
C ASN A 147 -8.30 -4.69 -9.65
N ALA A 148 -7.06 -5.06 -9.89
CA ALA A 148 -5.91 -4.25 -9.49
C ALA A 148 -5.95 -2.88 -10.17
N VAL A 149 -5.72 -1.82 -9.39
CA VAL A 149 -5.73 -0.43 -9.86
C VAL A 149 -4.32 0.07 -10.08
N GLU A 150 -3.46 -0.08 -9.08
CA GLU A 150 -2.09 0.42 -9.16
C GLU A 150 -1.15 -0.37 -8.25
N VAL A 151 0.12 -0.34 -8.63
CA VAL A 151 1.25 -0.73 -7.77
C VAL A 151 2.16 0.48 -7.66
N VAL A 152 2.40 0.94 -6.43
CA VAL A 152 3.36 2.00 -6.14
C VAL A 152 4.66 1.35 -5.67
N ILE A 153 5.78 1.79 -6.20
CA ILE A 153 7.09 1.21 -5.91
C ILE A 153 7.98 2.28 -5.29
N PHE A 154 8.46 2.00 -4.08
CA PHE A 154 9.51 2.79 -3.43
C PHE A 154 10.85 2.12 -3.66
N LYS A 155 11.78 2.84 -4.30
CA LYS A 155 13.16 2.38 -4.50
C LYS A 155 14.11 3.53 -4.18
N GLY A 156 14.85 3.44 -3.07
CA GLY A 156 15.67 4.56 -2.61
C GLY A 156 14.81 5.79 -2.38
N ASN A 157 15.15 6.90 -3.04
CA ASN A 157 14.40 8.15 -2.96
C ASN A 157 13.32 8.28 -4.04
N LYS A 158 13.11 7.24 -4.85
CA LYS A 158 12.20 7.26 -5.98
C LYS A 158 10.85 6.66 -5.65
N VAL A 159 9.84 7.20 -6.32
CA VAL A 159 8.51 6.59 -6.38
C VAL A 159 8.17 6.33 -7.85
N VAL A 160 7.80 5.09 -8.15
CA VAL A 160 7.29 4.74 -9.48
C VAL A 160 5.87 4.22 -9.29
N THR A 161 4.92 4.86 -9.94
CA THR A 161 3.52 4.44 -9.91
C THR A 161 3.18 3.71 -11.21
N VAL A 162 2.76 2.46 -11.08
CA VAL A 162 2.35 1.62 -12.22
C VAL A 162 0.85 1.40 -12.15
N LYS A 163 0.12 2.02 -13.05
CA LYS A 163 -1.31 1.78 -13.23
C LYS A 163 -1.54 0.70 -14.27
N LYS A 164 -2.71 0.09 -14.23
CA LYS A 164 -3.09 -1.01 -15.13
C LYS A 164 -2.89 -0.66 -16.60
N GLY A 165 -3.32 0.51 -17.04
CA GLY A 165 -3.16 0.97 -18.42
C GLY A 165 -1.70 1.11 -18.84
N PHE A 166 -0.85 1.60 -17.95
CA PHE A 166 0.59 1.69 -18.18
C PHE A 166 1.21 0.29 -18.34
N ALA A 167 0.89 -0.62 -17.43
CA ALA A 167 1.41 -1.99 -17.48
C ALA A 167 0.98 -2.74 -18.76
N ALA A 168 -0.18 -2.40 -19.33
CA ALA A 168 -0.70 -3.00 -20.55
C ALA A 168 -0.13 -2.37 -21.83
N SER A 169 0.56 -1.23 -21.74
CA SER A 169 1.07 -0.54 -22.92
C SER A 169 2.23 -1.29 -23.57
N SER A 170 2.37 -1.15 -24.89
CA SER A 170 3.44 -1.80 -25.64
C SER A 170 4.84 -1.29 -25.29
N SER A 171 4.94 -0.07 -24.77
CA SER A 171 6.20 0.56 -24.36
C SER A 171 6.52 0.40 -22.88
N PHE A 172 5.70 -0.36 -22.13
CA PHE A 172 5.82 -0.47 -20.68
C PHE A 172 7.22 -0.87 -20.23
N ASN A 173 7.76 -1.98 -20.78
CA ASN A 173 9.05 -2.50 -20.34
C ASN A 173 10.15 -1.45 -20.45
N ARG A 174 10.20 -0.73 -21.56
CA ARG A 174 11.21 0.30 -21.82
C ARG A 174 11.02 1.51 -20.89
N GLN A 175 9.80 2.00 -20.78
CA GLN A 175 9.50 3.18 -19.95
C GLN A 175 9.67 2.87 -18.47
N PHE A 176 9.23 1.71 -18.02
CA PHE A 176 9.38 1.29 -16.64
C PHE A 176 10.85 1.21 -16.24
N ARG A 177 11.69 0.60 -17.09
CA ARG A 177 13.11 0.50 -16.80
C ARG A 177 13.77 1.86 -16.66
N LYS A 178 13.42 2.83 -17.49
CA LYS A 178 13.93 4.20 -17.37
C LYS A 178 13.55 4.84 -16.04
N LEU A 179 12.33 4.63 -15.59
CA LEU A 179 11.87 5.18 -14.32
C LEU A 179 12.51 4.49 -13.11
N TYR A 180 12.67 3.19 -13.18
CA TYR A 180 13.16 2.37 -12.08
C TYR A 180 14.69 2.37 -11.95
N GLU A 181 15.42 2.34 -13.05
CA GLU A 181 16.88 2.23 -13.06
C GLU A 181 17.62 3.57 -12.84
N LYS A 182 16.95 4.68 -13.02
CA LYS A 182 17.60 6.01 -12.86
C LYS A 182 17.99 6.31 -11.43
#